data_e15d5e6c670c3b5bc58b4901efae991e
#
_entry.id   e15d5e6c670c3b5bc58b4901efae991e
#
_cell.length_a   1.000
_cell.length_b   1.000
_cell.length_c   1.000
_cell.angle_alpha   90.00
_cell.angle_beta   90.00
_cell.angle_gamma   90.00
#
_symmetry.space_group_name_H-M   'P 1'
#
loop_
_entity.id
_entity.type
_entity.pdbx_description
1 polymer ?
#
loop_
_entity_poly.entity_id
_entity_poly.type
_entity_poly.pdbx_seq_one_letter_code
_entity_poly.pdbx_strand_id
1 'polypeptide(L)'
;MSHTNPIIHNSQNGISLLFIVLITSLILAIGLGISALLIQEMRMMGEIGHSVIAFYAADNGIEEALYSLYQSPSPTPEHSGYLDSAYYETFAKCCNPELEKCSLETPDDCPLGPNYVGSSNPNDPDYCDALNYCLKSLGSYQRVKRAIEIKY
;
A
#
# COMPACT_ATOMS: atom_id res chain seq x y z
N MET A 1 85.57 -4.71 37.44
CA MET A 1 85.00 -4.44 36.14
C MET A 1 83.52 -4.77 36.25
N SER A 2 82.64 -3.77 36.39
CA SER A 2 81.19 -3.96 36.56
C SER A 2 80.51 -3.74 35.21
N HIS A 3 79.95 -4.78 34.64
CA HIS A 3 79.18 -4.72 33.43
C HIS A 3 77.74 -4.32 33.75
N THR A 4 77.35 -3.09 33.52
CA THR A 4 76.01 -2.59 33.50
C THR A 4 75.38 -2.93 32.17
N ASN A 5 74.45 -3.91 32.15
CA ASN A 5 73.60 -4.22 30.99
C ASN A 5 72.58 -3.10 30.82
N PRO A 6 72.46 -2.49 29.63
CA PRO A 6 71.38 -1.53 29.34
C PRO A 6 70.02 -2.23 29.23
N ILE A 7 69.08 -1.84 30.07
CA ILE A 7 67.68 -2.24 29.97
C ILE A 7 67.09 -1.60 28.72
N ILE A 8 66.91 -2.39 27.67
CA ILE A 8 66.22 -2.00 26.45
C ILE A 8 64.72 -1.96 26.80
N HIS A 9 64.18 -0.77 27.07
CA HIS A 9 62.75 -0.54 27.21
C HIS A 9 62.09 -0.82 25.86
N ASN A 10 61.36 -1.95 25.78
CA ASN A 10 60.62 -2.34 24.60
C ASN A 10 59.37 -1.44 24.44
N SER A 11 59.41 -0.44 23.59
CA SER A 11 58.34 0.52 23.34
C SER A 11 57.20 -0.04 22.44
N GLN A 12 57.06 -1.35 22.33
CA GLN A 12 56.07 -1.99 21.46
C GLN A 12 54.64 -2.03 22.04
N ASN A 13 54.43 -1.70 23.32
CA ASN A 13 53.14 -1.84 23.97
C ASN A 13 52.09 -0.78 23.51
N GLY A 14 52.54 0.37 22.97
CA GLY A 14 51.67 1.45 22.53
C GLY A 14 50.96 1.18 21.17
N ILE A 15 51.63 0.49 20.27
CA ILE A 15 51.11 0.20 18.91
C ILE A 15 49.99 -0.83 18.97
N SER A 16 50.08 -1.86 19.82
CA SER A 16 49.06 -2.90 20.00
C SER A 16 47.75 -2.32 20.50
N LEU A 17 47.80 -1.35 21.44
CA LEU A 17 46.59 -0.73 21.99
C LEU A 17 45.87 0.13 20.94
N LEU A 18 46.63 0.82 20.07
CA LEU A 18 46.06 1.63 18.99
C LEU A 18 45.32 0.72 17.96
N PHE A 19 45.90 -0.43 17.59
CA PHE A 19 45.24 -1.39 16.70
C PHE A 19 43.96 -1.94 17.29
N ILE A 20 43.93 -2.27 18.58
CA ILE A 20 42.71 -2.80 19.24
C ILE A 20 41.60 -1.73 19.22
N VAL A 21 41.89 -0.49 19.54
CA VAL A 21 40.93 0.62 19.52
C VAL A 21 40.39 0.84 18.09
N LEU A 22 41.28 0.78 17.09
CA LEU A 22 40.88 0.97 15.70
C LEU A 22 39.98 -0.15 15.21
N ILE A 23 40.29 -1.41 15.50
CA ILE A 23 39.48 -2.56 15.13
C ILE A 23 38.12 -2.54 15.85
N THR A 24 38.09 -2.24 17.15
CA THR A 24 36.84 -2.17 17.90
C THR A 24 35.93 -1.03 17.43
N SER A 25 36.50 0.14 17.07
CA SER A 25 35.72 1.23 16.51
C SER A 25 35.13 0.91 15.15
N LEU A 26 35.87 0.16 14.31
CA LEU A 26 35.40 -0.29 13.00
C LEU A 26 34.21 -1.28 13.16
N ILE A 27 34.35 -2.27 14.05
CA ILE A 27 33.28 -3.22 14.33
C ILE A 27 32.03 -2.53 14.88
N LEU A 28 32.21 -1.56 15.78
CA LEU A 28 31.11 -0.77 16.31
C LEU A 28 30.39 0.03 15.22
N ALA A 29 31.15 0.68 14.33
CA ALA A 29 30.58 1.45 13.21
C ALA A 29 29.75 0.58 12.27
N ILE A 30 30.25 -0.63 11.93
CA ILE A 30 29.53 -1.60 11.10
C ILE A 30 28.24 -2.08 11.81
N GLY A 31 28.34 -2.41 13.10
CA GLY A 31 27.19 -2.87 13.90
C GLY A 31 26.08 -1.81 13.98
N LEU A 32 26.43 -0.55 14.19
CA LEU A 32 25.45 0.55 14.21
C LEU A 32 24.84 0.77 12.82
N GLY A 33 25.61 0.64 11.73
CA GLY A 33 25.13 0.75 10.36
C GLY A 33 24.08 -0.31 10.03
N ILE A 34 24.34 -1.57 10.37
CA ILE A 34 23.40 -2.68 10.15
C ILE A 34 22.14 -2.50 10.99
N SER A 35 22.28 -2.06 12.25
CA SER A 35 21.12 -1.83 13.13
C SER A 35 20.18 -0.76 12.57
N ALA A 36 20.72 0.31 11.97
CA ALA A 36 19.90 1.36 11.35
C ALA A 36 19.09 0.82 10.16
N LEU A 37 19.69 -0.04 9.32
CA LEU A 37 18.98 -0.68 8.20
C LEU A 37 17.86 -1.61 8.68
N LEU A 38 18.10 -2.42 9.70
CA LEU A 38 17.09 -3.34 10.26
C LEU A 38 15.86 -2.59 10.80
N ILE A 39 16.06 -1.45 11.46
CA ILE A 39 14.95 -0.63 11.95
C ILE A 39 14.10 -0.10 10.79
N GLN A 40 14.73 0.29 9.69
CA GLN A 40 14.03 0.75 8.50
C GLN A 40 13.21 -0.36 7.85
N GLU A 41 13.77 -1.57 7.74
CA GLU A 41 13.06 -2.74 7.20
C GLU A 41 11.86 -3.14 8.07
N MET A 42 11.97 -3.10 9.39
CA MET A 42 10.84 -3.38 10.28
C MET A 42 9.67 -2.40 10.10
N ARG A 43 9.94 -1.13 9.81
CA ARG A 43 8.88 -0.15 9.51
C ARG A 43 8.18 -0.47 8.19
N MET A 44 8.93 -0.84 7.15
CA MET A 44 8.35 -1.24 5.86
C MET A 44 7.45 -2.48 6.01
N MET A 45 7.84 -3.48 6.80
CA MET A 45 7.01 -4.67 7.04
C MET A 45 5.68 -4.31 7.70
N GLY A 46 5.65 -3.35 8.61
CA GLY A 46 4.42 -2.86 9.22
C GLY A 46 3.48 -2.22 8.19
N GLU A 47 4.00 -1.41 7.28
CA GLU A 47 3.20 -0.76 6.22
C GLU A 47 2.65 -1.77 5.21
N ILE A 48 3.40 -2.84 4.91
CA ILE A 48 2.93 -3.94 4.05
C ILE A 48 1.72 -4.63 4.71
N GLY A 49 1.79 -4.94 6.01
CA GLY A 49 0.66 -5.51 6.74
C GLY A 49 -0.59 -4.61 6.68
N HIS A 50 -0.44 -3.32 6.90
CA HIS A 50 -1.55 -2.35 6.77
C HIS A 50 -2.11 -2.29 5.35
N SER A 51 -1.25 -2.44 4.33
CA SER A 51 -1.64 -2.47 2.93
C SER A 51 -2.52 -3.69 2.60
N VAL A 52 -2.17 -4.86 3.13
CA VAL A 52 -2.94 -6.09 2.95
C VAL A 52 -4.32 -5.96 3.59
N ILE A 53 -4.41 -5.43 4.81
CA ILE A 53 -5.69 -5.21 5.49
C ILE A 53 -6.57 -4.21 4.71
N ALA A 54 -6.00 -3.10 4.23
CA ALA A 54 -6.73 -2.14 3.41
C ALA A 54 -7.21 -2.74 2.08
N PHE A 55 -6.41 -3.65 1.48
CA PHE A 55 -6.80 -4.36 0.26
C PHE A 55 -7.98 -5.30 0.51
N TYR A 56 -7.95 -6.10 1.59
CA TYR A 56 -9.09 -6.96 1.94
C TYR A 56 -10.37 -6.17 2.26
N ALA A 57 -10.24 -4.99 2.86
CA ALA A 57 -11.41 -4.12 3.06
C ALA A 57 -11.99 -3.65 1.73
N ALA A 58 -11.14 -3.25 0.76
CA ALA A 58 -11.59 -2.88 -0.57
C ALA A 58 -12.24 -4.05 -1.31
N ASP A 59 -11.68 -5.25 -1.21
CA ASP A 59 -12.22 -6.47 -1.81
C ASP A 59 -13.61 -6.81 -1.26
N ASN A 60 -13.78 -6.77 0.06
CA ASN A 60 -15.08 -6.95 0.70
C ASN A 60 -16.12 -5.93 0.20
N GLY A 61 -15.70 -4.67 0.01
CA GLY A 61 -16.57 -3.66 -0.57
C GLY A 61 -17.02 -3.99 -1.99
N ILE A 62 -16.13 -4.52 -2.84
CA ILE A 62 -16.49 -4.99 -4.19
C ILE A 62 -17.51 -6.11 -4.14
N GLU A 63 -17.32 -7.09 -3.26
CA GLU A 63 -18.27 -8.21 -3.11
C GLU A 63 -19.66 -7.73 -2.69
N GLU A 64 -19.74 -6.79 -1.75
CA GLU A 64 -20.99 -6.19 -1.30
C GLU A 64 -21.68 -5.41 -2.42
N ALA A 65 -20.90 -4.61 -3.18
CA ALA A 65 -21.44 -3.87 -4.32
C ALA A 65 -21.97 -4.81 -5.41
N LEU A 66 -21.24 -5.87 -5.75
CA LEU A 66 -21.69 -6.89 -6.69
C LEU A 66 -22.96 -7.59 -6.20
N TYR A 67 -23.01 -7.97 -4.93
CA TYR A 67 -24.20 -8.57 -4.34
C TYR A 67 -25.41 -7.63 -4.46
N SER A 68 -25.23 -6.33 -4.18
CA SER A 68 -26.29 -5.32 -4.34
C SER A 68 -26.78 -5.24 -5.78
N LEU A 69 -25.85 -5.20 -6.76
CA LEU A 69 -26.20 -5.10 -8.18
C LEU A 69 -26.97 -6.32 -8.72
N TYR A 70 -26.63 -7.54 -8.23
CA TYR A 70 -27.24 -8.76 -8.76
C TYR A 70 -28.44 -9.26 -7.99
N GLN A 71 -28.53 -8.99 -6.70
CA GLN A 71 -29.56 -9.57 -5.84
C GLN A 71 -30.61 -8.56 -5.40
N SER A 72 -30.32 -7.26 -5.46
CA SER A 72 -31.27 -6.23 -5.04
C SER A 72 -32.15 -5.77 -6.20
N PRO A 73 -33.47 -5.69 -6.02
CA PRO A 73 -34.36 -5.11 -7.02
C PRO A 73 -34.16 -3.60 -7.20
N SER A 74 -33.48 -2.95 -6.26
CA SER A 74 -33.09 -1.53 -6.31
C SER A 74 -31.64 -1.41 -5.82
N PRO A 75 -30.65 -1.61 -6.73
CA PRO A 75 -29.27 -1.55 -6.35
C PRO A 75 -28.87 -0.13 -5.89
N THR A 76 -28.06 -0.08 -4.84
CA THR A 76 -27.49 1.18 -4.38
C THR A 76 -26.11 1.36 -4.99
N PRO A 77 -25.80 2.55 -5.55
CA PRO A 77 -24.52 2.80 -6.23
C PRO A 77 -23.33 2.99 -5.27
N GLU A 78 -23.65 3.25 -4.01
CA GLU A 78 -22.64 3.55 -3.00
C GLU A 78 -22.87 2.69 -1.77
N HIS A 79 -21.81 2.04 -1.32
CA HIS A 79 -21.77 1.28 -0.07
C HIS A 79 -20.57 1.71 0.74
N SER A 80 -20.70 1.69 2.04
CA SER A 80 -19.59 1.91 2.94
C SER A 80 -19.76 1.11 4.21
N GLY A 81 -18.66 0.60 4.74
CA GLY A 81 -18.70 -0.21 5.93
C GLY A 81 -17.34 -0.41 6.56
N TYR A 82 -17.32 -1.31 7.54
CA TYR A 82 -16.09 -1.68 8.24
C TYR A 82 -15.90 -3.19 8.15
N LEU A 83 -14.69 -3.59 7.78
CA LEU A 83 -14.21 -4.95 7.95
C LEU A 83 -13.24 -4.94 9.13
N ASP A 84 -13.73 -5.36 10.30
CA ASP A 84 -13.02 -5.21 11.59
C ASP A 84 -12.67 -3.74 11.87
N SER A 85 -11.41 -3.36 11.77
CA SER A 85 -10.91 -1.99 12.00
C SER A 85 -10.58 -1.22 10.72
N ALA A 86 -10.75 -1.85 9.55
CA ALA A 86 -10.54 -1.22 8.25
C ALA A 86 -11.87 -0.71 7.69
N TYR A 87 -11.85 0.48 7.10
CA TYR A 87 -13.00 1.10 6.45
C TYR A 87 -12.94 0.87 4.95
N TYR A 88 -14.09 0.63 4.33
CA TYR A 88 -14.22 0.63 2.87
C TYR A 88 -15.36 1.53 2.41
N GLU A 89 -15.22 2.01 1.20
CA GLU A 89 -16.20 2.83 0.49
C GLU A 89 -16.20 2.40 -0.98
N THR A 90 -17.39 2.14 -1.52
CA THR A 90 -17.56 1.67 -2.89
C THR A 90 -18.40 2.62 -3.70
N PHE A 91 -18.06 2.72 -4.97
CA PHE A 91 -18.75 3.53 -5.96
C PHE A 91 -19.05 2.66 -7.17
N ALA A 92 -20.28 2.71 -7.64
CA ALA A 92 -20.70 2.05 -8.87
C ALA A 92 -21.13 3.09 -9.90
N LYS A 93 -20.65 2.94 -11.13
CA LYS A 93 -21.06 3.74 -12.29
C LYS A 93 -21.52 2.82 -13.39
N CYS A 94 -22.58 3.19 -14.09
CA CYS A 94 -22.93 2.55 -15.35
C CYS A 94 -21.95 2.95 -16.44
N CYS A 95 -21.80 2.13 -17.47
CA CYS A 95 -21.09 2.50 -18.67
C CYS A 95 -21.73 3.74 -19.32
N ASN A 96 -20.93 4.52 -20.06
CA ASN A 96 -21.45 5.65 -20.80
C ASN A 96 -21.85 5.19 -22.21
N PRO A 97 -23.13 5.38 -22.64
CA PRO A 97 -23.60 4.95 -23.97
C PRO A 97 -22.92 5.67 -25.14
N GLU A 98 -22.17 6.78 -24.90
CA GLU A 98 -21.36 7.42 -25.94
C GLU A 98 -20.11 6.61 -26.31
N LEU A 99 -19.78 5.57 -25.53
CA LEU A 99 -18.68 4.67 -25.83
C LEU A 99 -19.17 3.51 -26.69
N GLU A 100 -18.42 3.17 -27.74
CA GLU A 100 -18.75 2.10 -28.68
C GLU A 100 -18.92 0.71 -28.06
N LYS A 101 -18.48 0.53 -26.82
CA LYS A 101 -18.49 -0.76 -26.08
C LYS A 101 -19.58 -0.86 -25.04
N CYS A 102 -20.24 0.23 -24.69
CA CYS A 102 -21.29 0.24 -23.70
C CYS A 102 -22.55 -0.47 -24.21
N SER A 103 -23.17 -1.31 -23.37
CA SER A 103 -24.42 -2.02 -23.71
C SER A 103 -25.70 -1.20 -23.44
N LEU A 104 -25.61 -0.07 -22.78
CA LEU A 104 -26.73 0.85 -22.58
C LEU A 104 -27.08 1.59 -23.87
N GLU A 105 -28.35 1.72 -24.18
CA GLU A 105 -28.83 2.49 -25.36
C GLU A 105 -28.91 3.97 -25.03
N THR A 106 -29.33 4.31 -23.81
CA THR A 106 -29.46 5.71 -23.35
C THR A 106 -28.97 5.85 -21.91
N PRO A 107 -28.61 7.07 -21.45
CA PRO A 107 -28.27 7.32 -20.06
C PRO A 107 -29.38 6.93 -19.07
N ASP A 108 -30.65 6.98 -19.49
CA ASP A 108 -31.79 6.64 -18.64
C ASP A 108 -31.92 5.14 -18.40
N ASP A 109 -31.24 4.31 -19.20
CA ASP A 109 -31.22 2.85 -19.02
C ASP A 109 -30.28 2.40 -17.88
N CYS A 110 -29.55 3.32 -17.24
CA CYS A 110 -28.70 2.97 -16.11
C CYS A 110 -29.57 2.50 -14.90
N PRO A 111 -29.43 1.21 -14.46
CA PRO A 111 -30.21 0.70 -13.33
C PRO A 111 -29.94 1.40 -12.00
N LEU A 112 -28.80 2.08 -11.88
CA LEU A 112 -28.44 2.87 -10.71
C LEU A 112 -29.08 4.26 -10.74
N GLY A 113 -29.64 4.67 -11.89
CA GLY A 113 -30.19 5.98 -12.15
C GLY A 113 -29.30 6.85 -13.07
N PRO A 114 -29.89 7.85 -13.74
CA PRO A 114 -29.22 8.64 -14.79
C PRO A 114 -28.01 9.44 -14.26
N ASN A 115 -27.98 9.75 -12.96
CA ASN A 115 -26.87 10.48 -12.33
C ASN A 115 -25.62 9.61 -12.11
N TYR A 116 -25.72 8.30 -12.33
CA TYR A 116 -24.62 7.35 -12.11
C TYR A 116 -24.03 6.82 -13.42
N VAL A 117 -24.37 7.41 -14.55
CA VAL A 117 -23.71 7.15 -15.82
C VAL A 117 -22.29 7.69 -15.75
N GLY A 118 -21.32 6.84 -16.04
CA GLY A 118 -19.91 7.21 -16.02
C GLY A 118 -19.55 8.20 -17.13
N SER A 119 -18.40 8.83 -17.02
CA SER A 119 -17.86 9.72 -18.02
C SER A 119 -17.26 8.95 -19.21
N SER A 120 -17.40 9.50 -20.42
CA SER A 120 -16.68 9.01 -21.61
C SER A 120 -15.25 9.58 -21.71
N ASN A 121 -14.89 10.55 -20.87
CA ASN A 121 -13.56 11.17 -20.87
C ASN A 121 -12.57 10.36 -20.01
N PRO A 122 -11.48 9.81 -20.60
CA PRO A 122 -10.49 9.01 -19.85
C PRO A 122 -9.76 9.75 -18.71
N ASN A 123 -9.79 11.08 -18.70
CA ASN A 123 -9.16 11.89 -17.65
C ASN A 123 -10.13 12.22 -16.48
N ASP A 124 -11.37 11.79 -16.58
CA ASP A 124 -12.38 11.99 -15.55
C ASP A 124 -12.26 10.88 -14.49
N PRO A 125 -12.35 11.17 -13.19
CA PRO A 125 -12.38 10.17 -12.13
C PRO A 125 -13.59 9.23 -12.22
N ASP A 126 -14.66 9.65 -12.89
CA ASP A 126 -15.87 8.87 -13.13
C ASP A 126 -15.87 8.14 -14.48
N TYR A 127 -14.72 8.06 -15.16
CA TYR A 127 -14.59 7.36 -16.42
C TYR A 127 -14.98 5.89 -16.29
N CYS A 128 -15.86 5.43 -17.19
CA CYS A 128 -16.30 4.04 -17.24
C CYS A 128 -16.44 3.55 -18.69
N ASP A 129 -15.48 2.72 -19.12
CA ASP A 129 -15.43 2.09 -20.45
C ASP A 129 -15.79 0.59 -20.42
N ALA A 130 -16.50 0.15 -19.38
CA ALA A 130 -17.01 -1.20 -19.25
C ALA A 130 -18.19 -1.45 -20.18
N LEU A 131 -18.61 -2.72 -20.29
CA LEU A 131 -19.85 -3.07 -21.01
C LEU A 131 -21.09 -2.62 -20.24
N ASN A 132 -21.11 -2.85 -18.93
CA ASN A 132 -22.26 -2.55 -18.07
C ASN A 132 -21.89 -1.60 -16.93
N TYR A 133 -20.93 -1.98 -16.08
CA TYR A 133 -20.59 -1.24 -14.87
C TYR A 133 -19.10 -1.10 -14.65
N CYS A 134 -18.71 0.00 -14.02
CA CYS A 134 -17.43 0.15 -13.35
C CYS A 134 -17.68 0.22 -11.85
N LEU A 135 -17.06 -0.68 -11.11
CA LEU A 135 -17.12 -0.72 -9.66
C LEU A 135 -15.75 -0.35 -9.12
N LYS A 136 -15.71 0.61 -8.23
CA LYS A 136 -14.50 1.05 -7.56
C LYS A 136 -14.69 0.96 -6.05
N SER A 137 -13.77 0.31 -5.36
CA SER A 137 -13.76 0.23 -3.91
C SER A 137 -12.45 0.78 -3.37
N LEU A 138 -12.56 1.60 -2.34
CA LEU A 138 -11.47 2.21 -1.60
C LEU A 138 -11.43 1.62 -0.20
N GLY A 139 -10.47 0.76 0.07
CA GLY A 139 -10.19 0.27 1.42
C GLY A 139 -9.16 1.15 2.11
N SER A 140 -9.37 1.45 3.38
CA SER A 140 -8.46 2.24 4.19
C SER A 140 -8.21 1.60 5.55
N TYR A 141 -6.94 1.51 5.92
CA TYR A 141 -6.51 1.05 7.22
C TYR A 141 -5.32 1.86 7.70
N GLN A 142 -5.45 2.48 8.88
CA GLN A 142 -4.46 3.41 9.42
C GLN A 142 -4.18 4.57 8.44
N ARG A 143 -2.95 4.63 7.91
CA ARG A 143 -2.52 5.65 6.93
C ARG A 143 -2.50 5.14 5.49
N VAL A 144 -2.83 3.86 5.30
CA VAL A 144 -2.75 3.21 3.99
C VAL A 144 -4.13 3.16 3.36
N LYS A 145 -4.20 3.51 2.07
CA LYS A 145 -5.39 3.36 1.25
C LYS A 145 -5.08 2.47 0.05
N ARG A 146 -6.01 1.61 -0.32
CA ARG A 146 -5.95 0.76 -1.51
C ARG A 146 -7.24 0.88 -2.29
N ALA A 147 -7.12 0.90 -3.60
CA ALA A 147 -8.27 0.92 -4.49
C ALA A 147 -8.28 -0.36 -5.32
N ILE A 148 -9.46 -0.93 -5.50
CA ILE A 148 -9.76 -1.99 -6.46
C ILE A 148 -10.80 -1.43 -7.41
N GLU A 149 -10.58 -1.63 -8.70
CA GLU A 149 -11.54 -1.30 -9.75
C GLU A 149 -11.78 -2.54 -10.59
N ILE A 150 -13.05 -2.85 -10.80
CA ILE A 150 -13.47 -3.90 -11.70
C ILE A 150 -14.40 -3.33 -12.75
N LYS A 151 -14.27 -3.85 -13.98
CA LYS A 151 -15.07 -3.51 -15.16
C LYS A 151 -15.84 -4.73 -15.58
N TYR A 152 -17.14 -4.57 -15.73
CA TYR A 152 -18.05 -5.68 -15.97
C TYR A 152 -18.92 -5.47 -17.23
#